data_ba0247e500e0eb30a7791bf8443b682a
#
_entry.id   ba0247e500e0eb30a7791bf8443b682a
#
_cell.length_a   1.000
_cell.length_b   1.000
_cell.length_c   1.000
_cell.angle_alpha   90.00
_cell.angle_beta   90.00
_cell.angle_gamma   90.00
#
_symmetry.space_group_name_H-M   'P 1'
#
loop_
_entity.id
_entity.type
_entity.pdbx_description
1 polymer ?
#
loop_
_entity_poly.entity_id
_entity_poly.type
_entity_poly.pdbx_seq_one_letter_code
_entity_poly.pdbx_strand_id
1 'polypeptide(L)'
;MRRLLFAFVTLVAGACSNSSGPGGPAPRVALNFVRQDSTYKPLLSTTGTFWAKVGVGRQVRLVYQGSTPADSGAEFLRFEVPTDGLYRKPDGTAFAPGDSIQITVTVVDPKQFQFDFQPSGLQFNPSDPARLRVEYHYADPDYNGDGRVDSSDAEVEGLVWLWRREPPDSLWFKMAAVKSVELSEFDADVLQFSQYAVAW
;
A
#
# COMPACT_ATOMS: atom_id res chain seq x y z
N MET A 1 -60.27 -28.07 19.93
CA MET A 1 -59.32 -28.03 18.79
C MET A 1 -58.61 -26.67 18.81
N ARG A 2 -57.40 -26.66 19.32
CA ARG A 2 -56.57 -25.40 19.48
C ARG A 2 -55.45 -25.46 18.44
N ARG A 3 -55.53 -24.58 17.42
CA ARG A 3 -54.50 -24.48 16.38
C ARG A 3 -53.36 -23.59 16.91
N LEU A 4 -52.16 -24.18 17.08
CA LEU A 4 -50.91 -23.43 17.31
C LEU A 4 -50.41 -22.92 15.93
N LEU A 5 -50.26 -21.61 15.85
CA LEU A 5 -49.50 -20.94 14.78
C LEU A 5 -48.03 -20.86 15.23
N PHE A 6 -47.16 -21.52 14.48
CA PHE A 6 -45.71 -21.32 14.57
C PHE A 6 -45.32 -20.12 13.69
N ALA A 7 -44.84 -19.06 14.34
CA ALA A 7 -44.23 -17.93 13.64
C ALA A 7 -42.75 -18.28 13.37
N PHE A 8 -42.37 -18.39 12.10
CA PHE A 8 -40.98 -18.49 11.67
C PHE A 8 -40.36 -17.09 11.70
N VAL A 9 -39.41 -16.87 12.61
CA VAL A 9 -38.56 -15.68 12.61
C VAL A 9 -37.35 -16.00 11.73
N THR A 10 -37.30 -15.44 10.53
CA THR A 10 -36.12 -15.46 9.66
C THR A 10 -35.13 -14.41 10.16
N LEU A 11 -34.02 -14.86 10.78
CA LEU A 11 -32.87 -14.02 11.05
C LEU A 11 -32.18 -13.74 9.72
N VAL A 12 -32.27 -12.50 9.24
CA VAL A 12 -31.42 -12.00 8.15
C VAL A 12 -30.08 -11.59 8.76
N ALA A 13 -29.07 -12.43 8.62
CA ALA A 13 -27.70 -12.06 8.90
C ALA A 13 -27.27 -11.03 7.86
N GLY A 14 -27.24 -9.76 8.24
CA GLY A 14 -26.67 -8.68 7.47
C GLY A 14 -25.17 -8.88 7.36
N ALA A 15 -24.68 -9.40 6.25
CA ALA A 15 -23.28 -9.35 5.89
C ALA A 15 -22.93 -7.87 5.67
N CYS A 16 -22.14 -7.29 6.58
CA CYS A 16 -21.48 -6.00 6.34
C CYS A 16 -20.47 -6.20 5.22
N SER A 17 -20.89 -5.99 3.98
CA SER A 17 -19.96 -5.82 2.87
C SER A 17 -19.23 -4.49 3.06
N ASN A 18 -17.94 -4.51 3.30
CA ASN A 18 -17.07 -3.35 3.11
C ASN A 18 -17.20 -2.92 1.65
N SER A 19 -18.10 -1.99 1.39
CA SER A 19 -18.28 -1.44 0.06
C SER A 19 -17.06 -0.59 -0.30
N SER A 20 -16.22 -1.10 -1.22
CA SER A 20 -15.60 -0.22 -2.19
C SER A 20 -16.69 0.70 -2.73
N GLY A 21 -16.49 2.02 -2.70
CA GLY A 21 -17.49 2.99 -3.16
C GLY A 21 -18.03 2.62 -4.55
N PRO A 22 -19.26 3.04 -4.89
CA PRO A 22 -19.89 2.67 -6.14
C PRO A 22 -19.05 3.17 -7.32
N GLY A 23 -18.43 2.26 -8.08
CA GLY A 23 -17.70 2.52 -9.31
C GLY A 23 -16.22 2.19 -9.32
N GLY A 24 -15.62 1.65 -8.24
CA GLY A 24 -14.24 1.17 -8.26
C GLY A 24 -14.09 -0.14 -9.09
N PRO A 25 -12.91 -0.37 -9.70
CA PRO A 25 -12.64 -1.63 -10.38
C PRO A 25 -12.75 -2.80 -9.39
N ALA A 26 -13.27 -3.94 -9.89
CA ALA A 26 -13.40 -5.15 -9.09
C ALA A 26 -12.04 -5.61 -8.52
N PRO A 27 -12.03 -6.18 -7.30
CA PRO A 27 -10.81 -6.74 -6.73
C PRO A 27 -10.25 -7.87 -7.61
N ARG A 28 -8.92 -8.02 -7.63
CA ARG A 28 -8.21 -8.99 -8.46
C ARG A 28 -7.51 -10.04 -7.61
N VAL A 29 -7.50 -11.29 -8.10
CA VAL A 29 -6.75 -12.40 -7.47
C VAL A 29 -5.27 -12.30 -7.79
N ALA A 30 -4.92 -11.85 -8.99
CA ALA A 30 -3.55 -11.70 -9.47
C ALA A 30 -3.36 -10.36 -10.16
N LEU A 31 -2.14 -9.84 -10.10
CA LEU A 31 -1.69 -8.61 -10.75
C LEU A 31 -0.39 -8.88 -11.51
N ASN A 32 -0.16 -8.06 -12.53
CA ASN A 32 1.16 -7.95 -13.14
C ASN A 32 1.92 -6.83 -12.43
N PHE A 33 2.90 -7.20 -11.60
CA PHE A 33 3.68 -6.23 -10.85
C PHE A 33 4.65 -5.47 -11.76
N VAL A 34 4.73 -4.17 -11.59
CA VAL A 34 5.74 -3.34 -12.25
C VAL A 34 7.12 -3.80 -11.79
N ARG A 35 8.03 -3.99 -12.77
CA ARG A 35 9.41 -4.42 -12.51
C ARG A 35 10.31 -3.20 -12.35
N GLN A 36 11.36 -3.34 -11.56
CA GLN A 36 12.45 -2.36 -11.51
C GLN A 36 13.39 -2.58 -12.70
N ASP A 37 13.90 -1.48 -13.26
CA ASP A 37 14.93 -1.53 -14.29
C ASP A 37 16.20 -2.18 -13.70
N SER A 38 16.57 -3.34 -14.24
CA SER A 38 17.74 -4.09 -13.80
C SER A 38 19.08 -3.42 -14.16
N THR A 39 19.05 -2.41 -15.02
CA THR A 39 20.25 -1.62 -15.41
C THR A 39 20.47 -0.43 -14.47
N TYR A 40 19.47 -0.07 -13.66
CA TYR A 40 19.59 1.01 -12.68
C TYR A 40 20.25 0.52 -11.39
N LYS A 41 20.60 1.46 -10.53
CA LYS A 41 21.25 1.17 -9.24
C LYS A 41 20.30 0.38 -8.35
N PRO A 42 20.79 -0.60 -7.57
CA PRO A 42 19.97 -1.32 -6.62
C PRO A 42 19.52 -0.41 -5.47
N LEU A 43 18.54 -0.86 -4.71
CA LEU A 43 18.16 -0.20 -3.46
C LEU A 43 19.30 -0.24 -2.46
N LEU A 44 19.49 0.84 -1.71
CA LEU A 44 20.46 0.92 -0.61
C LEU A 44 20.08 -0.07 0.51
N SER A 45 18.79 -0.21 0.76
CA SER A 45 18.21 -1.20 1.67
C SER A 45 16.82 -1.60 1.18
N THR A 46 16.47 -2.86 1.33
CA THR A 46 15.12 -3.38 1.06
C THR A 46 14.21 -3.29 2.28
N THR A 47 14.73 -2.81 3.42
CA THR A 47 13.94 -2.69 4.66
C THR A 47 14.25 -1.38 5.35
N GLY A 48 13.20 -0.72 5.82
CA GLY A 48 13.27 0.48 6.65
C GLY A 48 12.44 0.30 7.92
N THR A 49 12.99 0.72 9.07
CA THR A 49 12.33 0.57 10.37
C THR A 49 12.43 1.85 11.17
N PHE A 50 11.34 2.23 11.85
CA PHE A 50 11.33 3.37 12.76
C PHE A 50 10.30 3.17 13.88
N TRP A 51 10.44 3.94 14.95
CA TRP A 51 9.45 4.01 16.02
C TRP A 51 8.49 5.17 15.77
N ALA A 52 7.22 4.85 15.47
CA ALA A 52 6.13 5.82 15.46
C ALA A 52 5.67 6.05 16.90
N LYS A 53 5.47 7.29 17.29
CA LYS A 53 5.06 7.69 18.64
C LYS A 53 3.90 8.68 18.55
N VAL A 54 2.91 8.51 19.42
CA VAL A 54 1.78 9.45 19.55
C VAL A 54 2.28 10.86 19.81
N GLY A 55 1.78 11.82 19.05
CA GLY A 55 2.15 13.22 19.15
C GLY A 55 3.44 13.60 18.42
N VAL A 56 4.04 12.71 17.61
CA VAL A 56 5.30 12.96 16.90
C VAL A 56 5.23 12.44 15.47
N GLY A 57 5.26 13.34 14.49
CA GLY A 57 5.37 12.97 13.08
C GLY A 57 6.70 12.26 12.80
N ARG A 58 6.66 11.18 12.05
CA ARG A 58 7.82 10.35 11.70
C ARG A 58 7.67 9.76 10.31
N GLN A 59 8.80 9.55 9.63
CA GLN A 59 8.84 8.93 8.31
C GLN A 59 10.01 7.96 8.19
N VAL A 60 9.89 7.05 7.24
CA VAL A 60 10.96 6.22 6.72
C VAL A 60 11.04 6.41 5.21
N ARG A 61 12.25 6.33 4.67
CA ARG A 61 12.51 6.38 3.22
C ARG A 61 13.35 5.18 2.81
N LEU A 62 12.96 4.54 1.72
CA LEU A 62 13.81 3.61 0.99
C LEU A 62 14.32 4.35 -0.25
N VAL A 63 15.61 4.26 -0.49
CA VAL A 63 16.28 5.00 -1.57
C VAL A 63 17.16 4.07 -2.38
N TYR A 64 17.40 4.40 -3.62
CA TYR A 64 18.43 3.76 -4.43
C TYR A 64 19.82 4.12 -3.92
N GLN A 65 20.81 3.31 -4.25
CA GLN A 65 22.20 3.62 -3.95
C GLN A 65 22.58 4.92 -4.66
N GLY A 66 23.16 5.86 -3.91
CA GLY A 66 23.69 7.10 -4.45
C GLY A 66 24.95 6.89 -5.29
N SER A 67 25.37 7.94 -5.98
CA SER A 67 26.61 7.92 -6.77
C SER A 67 27.85 7.98 -5.89
N THR A 68 27.72 8.45 -4.66
CA THR A 68 28.77 8.53 -3.64
C THR A 68 28.21 8.10 -2.29
N PRO A 69 29.06 7.74 -1.30
CA PRO A 69 28.59 7.40 0.05
C PRO A 69 27.81 8.53 0.77
N ALA A 70 28.01 9.78 0.35
CA ALA A 70 27.31 10.95 0.90
C ALA A 70 25.98 11.25 0.15
N ASP A 71 25.76 10.65 -1.00
CA ASP A 71 24.55 10.81 -1.81
C ASP A 71 23.51 9.80 -1.35
N SER A 72 22.38 10.28 -0.83
CA SER A 72 21.27 9.43 -0.39
C SER A 72 20.52 8.74 -1.56
N GLY A 73 20.90 9.02 -2.81
CA GLY A 73 20.22 8.46 -3.99
C GLY A 73 18.81 8.99 -4.21
N ALA A 74 18.19 8.53 -5.29
CA ALA A 74 16.80 8.83 -5.61
C ALA A 74 15.85 8.08 -4.66
N GLU A 75 14.72 8.69 -4.35
CA GLU A 75 13.68 8.05 -3.54
C GLU A 75 13.04 6.90 -4.30
N PHE A 76 12.71 5.84 -3.61
CA PHE A 76 11.95 4.71 -4.10
C PHE A 76 10.60 4.64 -3.42
N LEU A 77 10.62 4.84 -2.09
CA LEU A 77 9.42 4.84 -1.26
C LEU A 77 9.62 5.77 -0.08
N ARG A 78 8.57 6.49 0.27
CA ARG A 78 8.44 7.21 1.54
C ARG A 78 7.16 6.78 2.23
N PHE A 79 7.28 6.48 3.51
CA PHE A 79 6.12 6.25 4.36
C PHE A 79 6.20 7.18 5.55
N GLU A 80 5.12 7.94 5.78
CA GLU A 80 5.02 8.95 6.83
C GLU A 80 3.83 8.68 7.74
N VAL A 81 4.05 8.75 9.04
CA VAL A 81 2.99 8.79 10.06
C VAL A 81 2.96 10.21 10.62
N PRO A 82 1.89 10.96 10.40
CA PRO A 82 1.76 12.33 10.92
C PRO A 82 1.58 12.33 12.44
N THR A 83 1.60 13.52 13.04
CA THR A 83 1.57 13.72 14.49
C THR A 83 0.37 13.02 15.16
N ASP A 84 -0.80 13.11 14.56
CA ASP A 84 -2.04 12.52 15.08
C ASP A 84 -2.45 11.24 14.31
N GLY A 85 -1.51 10.65 13.57
CA GLY A 85 -1.78 9.55 12.64
C GLY A 85 -2.04 8.19 13.30
N LEU A 86 -1.50 7.90 14.49
CA LEU A 86 -1.71 6.62 15.17
C LEU A 86 -3.12 6.53 15.76
N TYR A 87 -3.87 5.48 15.43
CA TYR A 87 -5.26 5.30 15.87
C TYR A 87 -5.47 4.04 16.71
N ARG A 88 -5.24 2.85 16.14
CA ARG A 88 -5.41 1.58 16.85
C ARG A 88 -4.23 0.65 16.61
N LYS A 89 -3.85 -0.05 17.68
CA LYS A 89 -2.83 -1.12 17.65
C LYS A 89 -3.38 -2.34 16.90
N PRO A 90 -2.52 -3.30 16.50
CA PRO A 90 -2.97 -4.53 15.83
C PRO A 90 -3.98 -5.36 16.60
N ASP A 91 -4.00 -5.28 17.93
CA ASP A 91 -4.96 -5.95 18.81
C ASP A 91 -6.32 -5.18 18.91
N GLY A 92 -6.47 -4.06 18.18
CA GLY A 92 -7.66 -3.23 18.19
C GLY A 92 -7.74 -2.22 19.33
N THR A 93 -6.79 -2.21 20.27
CA THR A 93 -6.76 -1.22 21.36
C THR A 93 -6.34 0.16 20.84
N ALA A 94 -6.90 1.23 21.41
CA ALA A 94 -6.50 2.58 21.04
C ALA A 94 -5.11 2.92 21.57
N PHE A 95 -4.39 3.79 20.85
CA PHE A 95 -3.16 4.38 21.36
C PHE A 95 -3.45 5.40 22.47
N ALA A 96 -2.64 5.38 23.52
CA ALA A 96 -2.65 6.38 24.59
C ALA A 96 -1.49 7.38 24.40
N PRO A 97 -1.58 8.58 25.01
CA PRO A 97 -0.48 9.53 25.01
C PRO A 97 0.83 8.90 25.50
N GLY A 98 1.91 9.07 24.72
CA GLY A 98 3.22 8.50 25.02
C GLY A 98 3.48 7.09 24.48
N ASP A 99 2.45 6.38 23.99
CA ASP A 99 2.62 5.10 23.32
C ASP A 99 3.47 5.22 22.06
N SER A 100 4.17 4.13 21.74
CA SER A 100 4.92 4.00 20.50
C SER A 100 4.81 2.58 19.96
N ILE A 101 5.02 2.45 18.65
CA ILE A 101 5.05 1.16 17.96
C ILE A 101 6.15 1.16 16.92
N GLN A 102 6.86 0.06 16.80
CA GLN A 102 7.85 -0.13 15.74
C GLN A 102 7.13 -0.43 14.43
N ILE A 103 7.46 0.33 13.40
CA ILE A 103 6.97 0.13 12.03
C ILE A 103 8.13 -0.35 11.18
N THR A 104 7.88 -1.37 10.37
CA THR A 104 8.81 -1.91 9.39
C THR A 104 8.16 -1.90 8.02
N VAL A 105 8.86 -1.37 7.04
CA VAL A 105 8.51 -1.42 5.61
C VAL A 105 9.54 -2.30 4.92
N THR A 106 9.07 -3.31 4.18
CA THR A 106 9.94 -4.25 3.47
C THR A 106 9.55 -4.32 1.99
N VAL A 107 10.52 -4.23 1.10
CA VAL A 107 10.36 -4.57 -0.32
C VAL A 107 10.36 -6.09 -0.42
N VAL A 108 9.23 -6.68 -0.86
CA VAL A 108 9.02 -8.14 -0.88
C VAL A 108 9.94 -8.81 -1.91
N ASP A 109 10.03 -8.22 -3.10
CA ASP A 109 10.94 -8.62 -4.17
C ASP A 109 11.70 -7.37 -4.65
N PRO A 110 13.04 -7.31 -4.53
CA PRO A 110 13.81 -6.15 -4.97
C PRO A 110 13.78 -5.90 -6.49
N LYS A 111 13.17 -6.79 -7.26
CA LYS A 111 12.95 -6.63 -8.71
C LYS A 111 11.56 -6.06 -9.04
N GLN A 112 10.72 -5.82 -8.04
CA GLN A 112 9.33 -5.41 -8.21
C GLN A 112 8.96 -4.29 -7.24
N PHE A 113 7.93 -3.54 -7.58
CA PHE A 113 7.34 -2.53 -6.70
C PHE A 113 6.27 -3.17 -5.83
N GLN A 114 6.70 -4.06 -4.92
CA GLN A 114 5.83 -4.75 -3.95
C GLN A 114 6.36 -4.56 -2.53
N PHE A 115 5.48 -4.16 -1.61
CA PHE A 115 5.84 -3.74 -0.26
C PHE A 115 4.98 -4.46 0.79
N ASP A 116 5.60 -4.81 1.91
CA ASP A 116 4.94 -5.31 3.11
C ASP A 116 5.14 -4.35 4.27
N PHE A 117 4.07 -4.07 5.02
CA PHE A 117 4.08 -3.15 6.15
C PHE A 117 3.70 -3.87 7.43
N GLN A 118 4.56 -3.78 8.43
CA GLN A 118 4.40 -4.41 9.72
C GLN A 118 4.40 -3.38 10.87
N PRO A 119 3.63 -3.66 11.94
CA PRO A 119 2.82 -4.84 12.19
C PRO A 119 1.49 -4.82 11.43
N SER A 120 1.09 -5.97 10.87
CA SER A 120 -0.20 -6.11 10.20
C SER A 120 -1.35 -5.73 11.12
N GLY A 121 -2.38 -5.08 10.58
CA GLY A 121 -3.55 -4.65 11.35
C GLY A 121 -3.38 -3.34 12.13
N LEU A 122 -2.22 -2.68 12.08
CA LEU A 122 -2.05 -1.32 12.60
C LEU A 122 -2.97 -0.37 11.83
N GLN A 123 -3.76 0.45 12.56
CA GLN A 123 -4.70 1.39 11.96
C GLN A 123 -4.30 2.83 12.23
N PHE A 124 -4.53 3.68 11.21
CA PHE A 124 -4.25 5.11 11.23
C PHE A 124 -5.52 5.94 11.33
N ASN A 125 -5.38 7.16 11.83
CA ASN A 125 -6.47 8.09 12.02
C ASN A 125 -7.06 8.52 10.67
N PRO A 126 -8.37 8.30 10.41
CA PRO A 126 -8.98 8.72 9.14
C PRO A 126 -8.95 10.23 8.89
N SER A 127 -8.82 11.05 9.93
CA SER A 127 -8.73 12.51 9.82
C SER A 127 -7.30 13.02 9.62
N ASP A 128 -6.29 12.18 9.90
CA ASP A 128 -4.87 12.47 9.69
C ASP A 128 -4.15 11.15 9.31
N PRO A 129 -4.44 10.62 8.11
CA PRO A 129 -3.97 9.30 7.70
C PRO A 129 -2.46 9.25 7.52
N ALA A 130 -1.88 8.07 7.65
CA ALA A 130 -0.51 7.86 7.20
C ALA A 130 -0.44 8.02 5.67
N ARG A 131 0.74 8.40 5.15
CA ARG A 131 0.95 8.69 3.73
C ARG A 131 1.99 7.75 3.15
N LEU A 132 1.66 7.19 2.02
CA LEU A 132 2.55 6.37 1.21
C LEU A 132 2.82 7.07 -0.11
N ARG A 133 4.10 7.35 -0.37
CA ARG A 133 4.60 7.79 -1.68
C ARG A 133 5.45 6.68 -2.27
N VAL A 134 5.21 6.36 -3.53
CA VAL A 134 6.00 5.39 -4.29
C VAL A 134 6.44 6.05 -5.60
N GLU A 135 7.75 6.16 -5.80
CA GLU A 135 8.35 6.64 -7.03
C GLU A 135 8.73 5.44 -7.91
N TYR A 136 8.12 5.34 -9.11
CA TYR A 136 8.38 4.27 -10.07
C TYR A 136 9.15 4.77 -11.32
N HIS A 137 9.84 5.91 -11.19
CA HIS A 137 10.63 6.51 -12.29
C HIS A 137 11.69 5.55 -12.86
N TYR A 138 12.21 4.66 -12.04
CA TYR A 138 13.16 3.64 -12.45
C TYR A 138 12.51 2.26 -12.64
N ALA A 139 11.25 2.24 -13.07
CA ALA A 139 10.62 1.03 -13.57
C ALA A 139 11.24 0.59 -14.89
N ASP A 140 11.22 -0.73 -15.14
CA ASP A 140 11.56 -1.29 -16.44
C ASP A 140 10.57 -0.74 -17.49
N PRO A 141 11.04 -0.03 -18.54
CA PRO A 141 10.16 0.55 -19.53
C PRO A 141 9.45 -0.47 -20.42
N ASP A 142 9.89 -1.72 -20.44
CA ASP A 142 9.18 -2.86 -21.05
C ASP A 142 8.07 -3.33 -20.09
N TYR A 143 7.00 -2.56 -19.98
CA TYR A 143 5.90 -2.83 -19.05
C TYR A 143 5.18 -4.14 -19.37
N ASN A 144 4.96 -4.44 -20.66
CA ASN A 144 4.24 -5.64 -21.09
C ASN A 144 5.11 -6.92 -21.05
N GLY A 145 6.45 -6.79 -20.97
CA GLY A 145 7.40 -7.90 -20.83
C GLY A 145 7.69 -8.65 -22.11
N ASP A 146 7.48 -8.05 -23.28
CA ASP A 146 7.71 -8.70 -24.58
C ASP A 146 9.15 -8.55 -25.10
N GLY A 147 10.01 -7.83 -24.35
CA GLY A 147 11.42 -7.58 -24.69
C GLY A 147 11.63 -6.40 -25.61
N ARG A 148 10.63 -5.55 -25.84
CA ARG A 148 10.70 -4.33 -26.65
C ARG A 148 10.13 -3.17 -25.84
N VAL A 149 10.58 -1.98 -26.16
CA VAL A 149 10.02 -0.74 -25.60
C VAL A 149 9.36 0.02 -26.73
N ASP A 150 8.02 0.04 -26.75
CA ASP A 150 7.24 0.67 -27.81
C ASP A 150 5.90 1.26 -27.30
N SER A 151 4.99 1.60 -28.23
CA SER A 151 3.71 2.21 -27.87
C SER A 151 2.79 1.32 -27.04
N SER A 152 2.95 -0.01 -27.10
CA SER A 152 2.15 -0.93 -26.29
C SER A 152 2.50 -0.85 -24.81
N ASP A 153 3.76 -0.51 -24.48
CA ASP A 153 4.17 -0.27 -23.10
C ASP A 153 3.55 1.00 -22.52
N ALA A 154 3.42 2.05 -23.33
CA ALA A 154 2.75 3.28 -22.92
C ALA A 154 1.25 3.05 -22.61
N GLU A 155 0.59 2.15 -23.35
CA GLU A 155 -0.78 1.72 -23.04
C GLU A 155 -0.85 1.00 -21.70
N VAL A 156 0.09 0.08 -21.43
CA VAL A 156 0.18 -0.65 -20.14
C VAL A 156 0.52 0.30 -19.01
N GLU A 157 1.48 1.24 -19.18
CA GLU A 157 1.81 2.25 -18.19
C GLU A 157 0.58 3.09 -17.80
N GLY A 158 -0.30 3.38 -18.77
CA GLY A 158 -1.58 4.04 -18.52
C GLY A 158 -2.49 3.26 -17.54
N LEU A 159 -2.38 1.94 -17.49
CA LEU A 159 -3.15 1.06 -16.60
C LEU A 159 -2.48 0.86 -15.24
N VAL A 160 -1.19 1.16 -15.10
CA VAL A 160 -0.44 1.01 -13.84
C VAL A 160 -1.08 1.83 -12.74
N TRP A 161 -1.28 1.19 -11.59
CA TRP A 161 -1.88 1.81 -10.42
C TRP A 161 -1.31 1.26 -9.13
N LEU A 162 -1.62 1.93 -7.99
CA LEU A 162 -1.30 1.44 -6.65
C LEU A 162 -2.42 0.54 -6.14
N TRP A 163 -2.05 -0.66 -5.68
CA TRP A 163 -2.95 -1.69 -5.19
C TRP A 163 -2.62 -2.06 -3.77
N ARG A 164 -3.65 -2.46 -3.00
CA ARG A 164 -3.55 -2.96 -1.65
C ARG A 164 -4.11 -4.38 -1.58
N ARG A 165 -3.44 -5.27 -0.87
CA ARG A 165 -3.89 -6.63 -0.59
C ARG A 165 -4.36 -6.73 0.84
N GLU A 166 -5.60 -7.18 1.06
CA GLU A 166 -6.16 -7.36 2.39
C GLU A 166 -6.10 -8.82 2.82
N PRO A 167 -5.48 -9.14 3.98
CA PRO A 167 -5.67 -10.46 4.61
C PRO A 167 -7.11 -10.58 5.12
N PRO A 168 -7.70 -11.79 5.14
CA PRO A 168 -7.14 -13.09 4.71
C PRO A 168 -7.35 -13.39 3.22
N ASP A 169 -8.10 -12.58 2.51
CA ASP A 169 -8.71 -12.95 1.22
C ASP A 169 -7.74 -12.98 0.04
N SER A 170 -6.50 -12.58 0.20
CA SER A 170 -5.50 -12.54 -0.86
C SER A 170 -5.91 -11.73 -2.11
N LEU A 171 -6.97 -10.92 -2.00
CA LEU A 171 -7.45 -10.09 -3.08
C LEU A 171 -6.75 -8.72 -3.08
N TRP A 172 -6.47 -8.22 -4.28
CA TRP A 172 -5.91 -6.91 -4.50
C TRP A 172 -7.02 -5.91 -4.82
N PHE A 173 -7.02 -4.80 -4.11
CA PHE A 173 -7.95 -3.69 -4.29
C PHE A 173 -7.20 -2.47 -4.82
N LYS A 174 -7.73 -1.86 -5.87
CA LYS A 174 -7.19 -0.61 -6.40
C LYS A 174 -7.39 0.50 -5.36
N MET A 175 -6.33 1.21 -5.02
CA MET A 175 -6.38 2.27 -4.03
C MET A 175 -6.90 3.59 -4.62
N ALA A 176 -7.50 4.41 -3.77
CA ALA A 176 -7.63 5.84 -4.03
C ALA A 176 -6.22 6.45 -3.87
N ALA A 177 -5.59 6.81 -4.98
CA ALA A 177 -4.25 7.38 -5.02
C ALA A 177 -4.22 8.52 -6.05
N VAL A 178 -3.33 9.48 -5.86
CA VAL A 178 -2.96 10.47 -6.85
C VAL A 178 -1.79 9.92 -7.65
N LYS A 179 -1.95 9.77 -8.97
CA LYS A 179 -0.87 9.40 -9.90
C LYS A 179 -0.36 10.66 -10.57
N SER A 180 0.91 10.98 -10.38
CA SER A 180 1.62 11.98 -11.14
C SER A 180 2.43 11.30 -12.25
N VAL A 181 1.97 11.39 -13.48
CA VAL A 181 2.65 10.77 -14.63
C VAL A 181 4.00 11.46 -14.90
N GLU A 182 4.05 12.78 -14.77
CA GLU A 182 5.28 13.55 -14.99
C GLU A 182 6.40 13.21 -14.00
N LEU A 183 6.03 12.88 -12.76
CA LEU A 183 6.98 12.50 -11.71
C LEU A 183 7.14 10.98 -11.59
N SER A 184 6.34 10.20 -12.32
CA SER A 184 6.26 8.73 -12.16
C SER A 184 6.07 8.34 -10.69
N GLU A 185 5.02 8.90 -10.06
CA GLU A 185 4.82 8.85 -8.62
C GLU A 185 3.36 8.54 -8.27
N PHE A 186 3.17 7.80 -7.18
CA PHE A 186 1.89 7.64 -6.51
C PHE A 186 1.94 8.21 -5.09
N ASP A 187 0.95 9.02 -4.73
CA ASP A 187 0.64 9.43 -3.36
C ASP A 187 -0.69 8.83 -2.93
N ALA A 188 -0.72 8.19 -1.76
CA ALA A 188 -1.93 7.60 -1.22
C ALA A 188 -2.01 7.72 0.29
N ASP A 189 -3.24 7.90 0.79
CA ASP A 189 -3.57 7.78 2.20
C ASP A 189 -3.65 6.31 2.60
N VAL A 190 -3.02 5.98 3.73
CA VAL A 190 -2.99 4.63 4.31
C VAL A 190 -3.75 4.65 5.63
N LEU A 191 -4.85 3.91 5.69
CA LEU A 191 -5.68 3.79 6.88
C LEU A 191 -5.37 2.55 7.72
N GLN A 192 -4.76 1.53 7.11
CA GLN A 192 -4.42 0.29 7.79
C GLN A 192 -3.25 -0.38 7.09
N PHE A 193 -2.40 -1.07 7.84
CA PHE A 193 -1.29 -1.84 7.27
C PHE A 193 -1.73 -3.12 6.58
N SER A 194 -1.07 -3.36 5.44
CA SER A 194 -1.32 -4.42 4.50
C SER A 194 -0.11 -4.61 3.59
N GLN A 195 -0.25 -5.39 2.53
CA GLN A 195 0.67 -5.39 1.40
C GLN A 195 0.21 -4.40 0.34
N TYR A 196 1.16 -3.76 -0.31
CA TYR A 196 0.93 -2.79 -1.37
C TYR A 196 1.78 -3.12 -2.58
N ALA A 197 1.30 -2.76 -3.77
CA ALA A 197 2.07 -2.96 -5.00
C ALA A 197 1.71 -1.91 -6.06
N VAL A 198 2.68 -1.59 -6.91
CA VAL A 198 2.46 -0.90 -8.18
C VAL A 198 2.31 -1.97 -9.26
N ALA A 199 1.15 -2.01 -9.92
CA ALA A 199 0.76 -3.10 -10.83
C ALA A 199 -0.37 -2.68 -11.77
N TRP A 200 -0.67 -3.55 -12.76
CA TRP A 200 -1.82 -3.41 -13.68
C TRP A 200 -2.63 -4.70 -13.84
#